data_0de90592ff1a1819eced034cac05473b
#
_entry.id   0de90592ff1a1819eced034cac05473b
#
_cell.length_a   1.000
_cell.length_b   1.000
_cell.length_c   1.000
_cell.angle_alpha   90.00
_cell.angle_beta   90.00
_cell.angle_gamma   90.00
#
_symmetry.space_group_name_H-M   'P 1'
#
loop_
_entity.id
_entity.type
_entity.pdbx_description
1 polymer ?
#
loop_
_entity_poly.entity_id
_entity_poly.type
_entity_poly.pdbx_seq_one_letter_code
_entity_poly.pdbx_strand_id
1 'polypeptide(L)'
;FNVIGSGLFLNRGALKKYCSFVEFAYSFKDEISVLINKDFIQKNNDYANRMEKLLPILSGYVSAMFSQYISKKLKIIPTEAFAFDARIIILPKEKMKDYFHSRQAFAMAAFMDRVCSFYQLSVEKRTVAYVKTALKEKGMNWNDFPQYVCSGYVGFENEKWEVETASDFAQKWEKYNVD
;
A
#
# COMPACT_ATOMS: atom_id res chain seq x y z
N PHE A 1 -12.51 -1.55 6.52
CA PHE A 1 -12.46 -0.22 5.88
C PHE A 1 -11.16 0.00 5.13
N ASN A 2 -10.02 -0.25 5.77
CA ASN A 2 -8.71 0.17 5.31
C ASN A 2 -8.21 -0.55 4.05
N VAL A 3 -8.55 -1.83 3.89
CA VAL A 3 -8.07 -2.65 2.76
C VAL A 3 -8.82 -2.32 1.47
N ILE A 4 -10.09 -1.98 1.56
CA ILE A 4 -10.92 -1.65 0.39
C ILE A 4 -10.44 -0.35 -0.26
N GLY A 5 -10.10 0.66 0.54
CA GLY A 5 -9.63 1.95 0.03
C GLY A 5 -8.30 1.85 -0.69
N SER A 6 -7.28 1.26 -0.06
CA SER A 6 -5.95 1.16 -0.62
C SER A 6 -5.88 0.28 -1.87
N GLY A 7 -6.49 -0.90 -1.83
CA GLY A 7 -6.54 -1.77 -3.01
C GLY A 7 -7.27 -1.16 -4.19
N LEU A 8 -8.20 -0.25 -3.94
CA LEU A 8 -8.92 0.43 -5.00
C LEU A 8 -8.08 1.46 -5.75
N PHE A 9 -7.31 2.27 -5.04
CA PHE A 9 -6.47 3.28 -5.69
C PHE A 9 -5.48 2.62 -6.64
N LEU A 10 -4.88 1.52 -6.20
CA LEU A 10 -3.96 0.77 -7.02
C LEU A 10 -4.69 0.03 -8.15
N ASN A 11 -5.78 -0.66 -7.83
CA ASN A 11 -6.46 -1.59 -8.75
C ASN A 11 -7.04 -0.94 -10.02
N ARG A 12 -7.26 0.37 -10.04
CA ARG A 12 -7.76 1.08 -11.22
C ARG A 12 -6.72 1.90 -11.94
N GLY A 13 -5.47 1.84 -11.51
CA GLY A 13 -4.45 2.75 -11.99
C GLY A 13 -4.79 4.22 -11.72
N ALA A 14 -5.73 4.49 -10.81
CA ALA A 14 -6.21 5.84 -10.54
C ALA A 14 -5.07 6.72 -10.04
N LEU A 15 -4.22 6.19 -9.16
CA LEU A 15 -3.06 6.91 -8.66
C LEU A 15 -2.13 7.30 -9.82
N LYS A 16 -1.79 6.37 -10.72
CA LYS A 16 -0.93 6.64 -11.87
C LYS A 16 -1.58 7.60 -12.87
N LYS A 17 -2.88 7.45 -13.12
CA LYS A 17 -3.61 8.33 -14.04
C LYS A 17 -3.52 9.79 -13.65
N TYR A 18 -3.54 10.08 -12.37
CA TYR A 18 -3.59 11.43 -11.85
C TYR A 18 -2.27 11.90 -11.24
N CYS A 19 -1.40 10.95 -10.87
CA CYS A 19 -0.06 11.20 -10.39
C CYS A 19 0.92 10.49 -11.33
N SER A 20 1.10 11.00 -12.53
CA SER A 20 1.95 10.41 -13.59
C SER A 20 3.41 10.26 -13.17
N PHE A 21 3.80 10.92 -12.11
CA PHE A 21 5.12 10.84 -11.49
C PHE A 21 5.31 9.63 -10.56
N VAL A 22 4.27 8.83 -10.31
CA VAL A 22 4.37 7.62 -9.50
C VAL A 22 4.80 6.45 -10.39
N GLU A 23 5.90 5.79 -10.04
CA GLU A 23 6.44 4.63 -10.74
C GLU A 23 6.08 3.33 -10.06
N PHE A 24 6.14 3.32 -8.74
CA PHE A 24 5.83 2.16 -7.92
C PHE A 24 5.00 2.60 -6.71
N ALA A 25 4.08 1.76 -6.29
CA ALA A 25 3.28 1.99 -5.10
C ALA A 25 3.11 0.69 -4.31
N TYR A 26 3.13 0.81 -3.01
CA TYR A 26 2.76 -0.24 -2.08
C TYR A 26 1.63 0.27 -1.19
N SER A 27 0.61 -0.53 -1.00
CA SER A 27 -0.51 -0.14 -0.15
C SER A 27 -0.94 -1.25 0.79
N PHE A 28 -1.12 -0.89 2.03
CA PHE A 28 -1.66 -1.76 3.07
C PHE A 28 -2.45 -0.94 4.09
N LYS A 29 -3.63 -1.39 4.45
CA LYS A 29 -4.55 -0.70 5.36
C LYS A 29 -4.85 0.74 4.88
N ASP A 30 -4.49 1.70 5.71
CA ASP A 30 -4.66 3.14 5.56
C ASP A 30 -3.38 3.85 5.06
N GLU A 31 -2.38 3.08 4.67
CA GLU A 31 -1.10 3.59 4.19
C GLU A 31 -0.89 3.30 2.71
N ILE A 32 -0.35 4.28 2.00
CA ILE A 32 0.16 4.16 0.64
C ILE A 32 1.56 4.73 0.61
N SER A 33 2.54 3.88 0.27
CA SER A 33 3.91 4.31 -0.01
C SER A 33 4.10 4.36 -1.52
N VAL A 34 4.62 5.47 -2.04
CA VAL A 34 4.83 5.66 -3.47
C VAL A 34 6.29 5.99 -3.78
N LEU A 35 6.80 5.44 -4.86
CA LEU A 35 8.06 5.84 -5.45
C LEU A 35 7.79 6.88 -6.53
N ILE A 36 8.47 8.01 -6.43
CA ILE A 36 8.31 9.13 -7.34
C ILE A 36 9.43 9.12 -8.37
N ASN A 37 9.07 9.26 -9.63
CA ASN A 37 9.99 9.34 -10.74
C ASN A 37 10.93 10.56 -10.60
N LYS A 38 12.23 10.29 -10.55
CA LYS A 38 13.25 11.33 -10.41
C LYS A 38 13.29 12.28 -11.61
N ASP A 39 13.13 11.74 -12.81
CA ASP A 39 13.15 12.51 -14.05
C ASP A 39 11.96 13.46 -14.14
N PHE A 40 10.80 13.02 -13.64
CA PHE A 40 9.62 13.87 -13.55
C PHE A 40 9.92 15.10 -12.68
N ILE A 41 10.53 14.88 -11.51
CA ILE A 41 10.88 15.97 -10.60
C ILE A 41 11.88 16.93 -11.25
N GLN A 42 12.88 16.40 -11.99
CA GLN A 42 13.90 17.20 -12.63
C GLN A 42 13.41 17.99 -13.85
N LYS A 43 12.51 17.37 -14.64
CA LYS A 43 12.00 17.99 -15.89
C LYS A 43 10.87 19.00 -15.65
N ASN A 44 10.17 18.89 -14.54
CA ASN A 44 9.06 19.79 -14.21
C ASN A 44 9.54 20.86 -13.24
N ASN A 45 9.97 22.01 -13.76
CA ASN A 45 10.43 23.16 -12.96
C ASN A 45 9.42 23.62 -11.89
N ASP A 46 8.12 23.38 -12.10
CA ASP A 46 7.07 23.72 -11.14
C ASP A 46 7.14 22.89 -9.85
N TYR A 47 7.72 21.68 -9.94
CA TYR A 47 7.85 20.74 -8.82
C TYR A 47 9.33 20.53 -8.43
N ALA A 48 10.27 20.88 -9.32
CA ALA A 48 11.69 20.75 -9.05
C ALA A 48 12.05 21.53 -7.80
N ASN A 49 12.64 20.87 -6.83
CA ASN A 49 13.04 21.42 -5.53
C ASN A 49 11.90 21.99 -4.66
N ARG A 50 10.64 21.72 -4.98
CA ARG A 50 9.48 22.22 -4.24
C ARG A 50 8.68 21.09 -3.64
N MET A 51 9.31 20.34 -2.74
CA MET A 51 8.69 19.21 -2.02
C MET A 51 7.42 19.64 -1.25
N GLU A 52 7.41 20.88 -0.79
CA GLU A 52 6.23 21.47 -0.14
C GLU A 52 4.99 21.57 -1.05
N LYS A 53 5.17 21.50 -2.37
CA LYS A 53 4.05 21.41 -3.32
C LYS A 53 3.59 19.99 -3.60
N LEU A 54 4.52 19.04 -3.65
CA LEU A 54 4.20 17.64 -3.92
C LEU A 54 3.35 17.01 -2.82
N LEU A 55 3.67 17.30 -1.56
CA LEU A 55 2.97 16.74 -0.41
C LEU A 55 1.46 17.07 -0.42
N PRO A 56 1.05 18.35 -0.47
CA PRO A 56 -0.38 18.67 -0.46
C PRO A 56 -1.11 18.21 -1.72
N ILE A 57 -0.45 18.15 -2.88
CA ILE A 57 -1.04 17.62 -4.11
C ILE A 57 -1.31 16.13 -3.95
N LEU A 58 -0.34 15.35 -3.47
CA LEU A 58 -0.50 13.92 -3.30
C LEU A 58 -1.56 13.60 -2.23
N SER A 59 -1.45 14.20 -1.05
CA SER A 59 -2.40 13.97 0.05
C SER A 59 -3.81 14.43 -0.30
N GLY A 60 -3.95 15.60 -0.88
CA GLY A 60 -5.25 16.13 -1.33
C GLY A 60 -5.88 15.26 -2.41
N TYR A 61 -5.04 14.79 -3.35
CA TYR A 61 -5.52 13.90 -4.40
C TYR A 61 -6.03 12.56 -3.84
N VAL A 62 -5.23 11.90 -3.01
CA VAL A 62 -5.60 10.63 -2.37
C VAL A 62 -6.86 10.81 -1.52
N SER A 63 -6.96 11.88 -0.76
CA SER A 63 -8.14 12.20 0.06
C SER A 63 -9.39 12.38 -0.77
N ALA A 64 -9.33 13.14 -1.86
CA ALA A 64 -10.45 13.38 -2.76
C ALA A 64 -10.90 12.09 -3.46
N MET A 65 -9.97 11.32 -3.98
CA MET A 65 -10.26 10.05 -4.65
C MET A 65 -10.86 9.02 -3.71
N PHE A 66 -10.33 8.92 -2.49
CA PHE A 66 -10.87 8.03 -1.47
C PHE A 66 -12.30 8.41 -1.10
N SER A 67 -12.56 9.69 -0.84
CA SER A 67 -13.90 10.20 -0.54
C SER A 67 -14.91 9.92 -1.67
N GLN A 68 -14.51 10.17 -2.91
CA GLN A 68 -15.33 9.83 -4.07
C GLN A 68 -15.65 8.33 -4.17
N TYR A 69 -14.65 7.51 -3.88
CA TYR A 69 -14.84 6.07 -3.95
C TYR A 69 -15.82 5.57 -2.90
N ILE A 70 -15.63 5.97 -1.64
CA ILE A 70 -16.53 5.61 -0.55
C ILE A 70 -17.96 6.01 -0.91
N SER A 71 -18.16 7.24 -1.37
CA SER A 71 -19.49 7.73 -1.76
C SER A 71 -20.11 6.92 -2.89
N LYS A 72 -19.36 6.64 -3.96
CA LYS A 72 -19.87 5.93 -5.14
C LYS A 72 -20.06 4.43 -4.94
N LYS A 73 -19.13 3.78 -4.25
CA LYS A 73 -19.13 2.31 -4.13
C LYS A 73 -19.95 1.79 -2.95
N LEU A 74 -19.82 2.44 -1.82
CA LEU A 74 -20.51 2.03 -0.60
C LEU A 74 -21.85 2.74 -0.45
N LYS A 75 -22.14 3.74 -1.32
CA LYS A 75 -23.35 4.58 -1.24
C LYS A 75 -23.50 5.24 0.15
N ILE A 76 -22.35 5.52 0.76
CA ILE A 76 -22.26 6.20 2.05
C ILE A 76 -21.81 7.63 1.78
N ILE A 77 -22.54 8.61 2.26
CA ILE A 77 -22.09 9.99 2.29
C ILE A 77 -21.30 10.15 3.58
N PRO A 78 -19.97 10.34 3.53
CA PRO A 78 -19.20 10.56 4.74
C PRO A 78 -19.67 11.82 5.45
N THR A 79 -19.86 11.73 6.75
CA THR A 79 -20.18 12.88 7.61
C THR A 79 -18.97 13.76 7.87
N GLU A 80 -17.78 13.18 7.69
CA GLU A 80 -16.50 13.88 7.86
C GLU A 80 -15.63 13.67 6.63
N ALA A 81 -14.76 14.63 6.33
CA ALA A 81 -13.81 14.51 5.25
C ALA A 81 -12.70 13.51 5.60
N PHE A 82 -12.38 12.64 4.66
CA PHE A 82 -11.17 11.82 4.77
C PHE A 82 -9.95 12.68 4.45
N ALA A 83 -9.00 12.73 5.37
CA ALA A 83 -7.74 13.40 5.19
C ALA A 83 -6.59 12.40 5.30
N PHE A 84 -5.68 12.45 4.33
CA PHE A 84 -4.44 11.69 4.35
C PHE A 84 -3.27 12.63 4.68
N ASP A 85 -2.51 12.25 5.68
CA ASP A 85 -1.21 12.84 5.94
C ASP A 85 -0.18 12.31 4.93
N ALA A 86 0.77 13.15 4.54
CA ALA A 86 1.82 12.77 3.62
C ALA A 86 3.19 13.21 4.12
N ARG A 87 4.19 12.39 3.87
CA ARG A 87 5.58 12.68 4.19
C ARG A 87 6.51 12.20 3.08
N ILE A 88 7.63 12.87 2.89
CA ILE A 88 8.65 12.49 1.94
C ILE A 88 9.81 11.84 2.70
N ILE A 89 10.29 10.72 2.18
CA ILE A 89 11.48 10.02 2.65
C ILE A 89 12.46 10.00 1.48
N ILE A 90 13.66 10.53 1.69
CA ILE A 90 14.74 10.51 0.70
C ILE A 90 15.62 9.32 1.02
N LEU A 91 15.73 8.40 0.08
CA LEU A 91 16.51 7.17 0.23
C LEU A 91 17.50 7.01 -0.93
N PRO A 92 18.68 6.45 -0.69
CA PRO A 92 19.53 5.94 -1.75
C PRO A 92 18.80 4.84 -2.54
N LYS A 93 19.09 4.73 -3.86
CA LYS A 93 18.44 3.77 -4.76
C LYS A 93 18.49 2.34 -4.22
N GLU A 94 19.64 1.92 -3.73
CA GLU A 94 19.90 0.59 -3.16
C GLU A 94 19.09 0.28 -1.89
N LYS A 95 18.54 1.30 -1.23
CA LYS A 95 17.70 1.17 -0.02
C LYS A 95 16.20 1.17 -0.30
N MET A 96 15.79 1.42 -1.52
CA MET A 96 14.36 1.48 -1.88
C MET A 96 13.67 0.13 -1.71
N LYS A 97 14.30 -0.95 -2.19
CA LYS A 97 13.79 -2.33 -2.03
C LYS A 97 13.61 -2.68 -0.55
N ASP A 98 14.62 -2.38 0.27
CA ASP A 98 14.61 -2.65 1.71
C ASP A 98 13.46 -1.89 2.39
N TYR A 99 13.23 -0.64 2.01
CA TYR A 99 12.13 0.16 2.54
C TYR A 99 10.77 -0.49 2.26
N PHE A 100 10.46 -0.79 1.00
CA PHE A 100 9.18 -1.40 0.64
C PHE A 100 9.01 -2.80 1.25
N HIS A 101 10.09 -3.57 1.32
CA HIS A 101 10.07 -4.86 2.01
C HIS A 101 9.78 -4.72 3.51
N SER A 102 10.35 -3.71 4.15
CA SER A 102 10.04 -3.42 5.55
C SER A 102 8.57 -3.04 5.76
N ARG A 103 7.99 -2.25 4.83
CA ARG A 103 6.55 -1.92 4.89
C ARG A 103 5.67 -3.17 4.76
N GLN A 104 6.04 -4.10 3.89
CA GLN A 104 5.35 -5.39 3.79
C GLN A 104 5.49 -6.23 5.07
N ALA A 105 6.66 -6.25 5.69
CA ALA A 105 6.87 -6.95 6.96
C ALA A 105 6.00 -6.36 8.08
N PHE A 106 5.86 -5.04 8.15
CA PHE A 106 4.92 -4.38 9.06
C PHE A 106 3.47 -4.75 8.78
N ALA A 107 3.08 -4.83 7.51
CA ALA A 107 1.75 -5.26 7.11
C ALA A 107 1.43 -6.67 7.62
N MET A 108 2.35 -7.60 7.41
CA MET A 108 2.22 -8.98 7.89
C MET A 108 2.14 -9.06 9.42
N ALA A 109 2.99 -8.32 10.12
CA ALA A 109 2.97 -8.27 11.59
C ALA A 109 1.61 -7.74 12.09
N ALA A 110 1.12 -6.65 11.53
CA ALA A 110 -0.17 -6.08 11.90
C ALA A 110 -1.36 -6.99 11.55
N PHE A 111 -1.26 -7.79 10.48
CA PHE A 111 -2.25 -8.83 10.18
C PHE A 111 -2.24 -9.91 11.25
N MET A 112 -1.05 -10.43 11.60
CA MET A 112 -0.91 -11.45 12.65
C MET A 112 -1.44 -10.97 14.00
N ASP A 113 -1.17 -9.71 14.38
CA ASP A 113 -1.69 -9.10 15.61
C ASP A 113 -3.22 -9.11 15.65
N ARG A 114 -3.87 -8.76 14.53
CA ARG A 114 -5.32 -8.78 14.43
C ARG A 114 -5.89 -10.19 14.51
N VAL A 115 -5.25 -11.15 13.83
CA VAL A 115 -5.65 -12.55 13.89
C VAL A 115 -5.51 -13.07 15.32
N CYS A 116 -4.39 -12.82 15.98
CA CYS A 116 -4.18 -13.22 17.38
C CYS A 116 -5.23 -12.61 18.30
N SER A 117 -5.49 -11.30 18.17
CA SER A 117 -6.50 -10.61 18.98
C SER A 117 -7.90 -11.17 18.74
N PHE A 118 -8.31 -11.31 17.48
CA PHE A 118 -9.66 -11.76 17.13
C PHE A 118 -9.94 -13.19 17.57
N TYR A 119 -8.95 -14.09 17.43
CA TYR A 119 -9.08 -15.49 17.79
C TYR A 119 -8.56 -15.81 19.18
N GLN A 120 -8.23 -14.79 19.99
CA GLN A 120 -7.71 -14.92 21.36
C GLN A 120 -6.49 -15.85 21.44
N LEU A 121 -5.56 -15.67 20.51
CA LEU A 121 -4.28 -16.37 20.48
C LEU A 121 -3.22 -15.56 21.25
N SER A 122 -2.14 -16.25 21.67
CA SER A 122 -1.02 -15.57 22.34
C SER A 122 -0.29 -14.62 21.39
N VAL A 123 -0.27 -13.33 21.72
CA VAL A 123 0.42 -12.30 20.94
C VAL A 123 1.95 -12.42 21.08
N GLU A 124 2.44 -12.93 22.20
CA GLU A 124 3.88 -13.09 22.46
C GLU A 124 4.53 -14.11 21.52
N LYS A 125 3.77 -15.12 21.09
CA LYS A 125 4.22 -16.20 20.21
C LYS A 125 3.91 -15.97 18.73
N ARG A 126 3.56 -14.75 18.32
CA ARG A 126 3.08 -14.39 16.97
C ARG A 126 4.10 -14.62 15.84
N THR A 127 4.52 -15.84 15.62
CA THR A 127 5.19 -16.25 14.39
C THR A 127 4.17 -16.76 13.38
N VAL A 128 4.49 -16.66 12.10
CA VAL A 128 3.60 -17.18 11.02
C VAL A 128 3.30 -18.66 11.26
N ALA A 129 4.29 -19.46 11.68
CA ALA A 129 4.12 -20.88 11.97
C ALA A 129 3.13 -21.12 13.13
N TYR A 130 3.30 -20.40 14.22
CA TYR A 130 2.39 -20.49 15.36
C TYR A 130 0.95 -20.13 15.00
N VAL A 131 0.77 -18.99 14.32
CA VAL A 131 -0.57 -18.51 13.94
C VAL A 131 -1.25 -19.50 13.00
N LYS A 132 -0.54 -20.05 12.01
CA LYS A 132 -1.06 -21.09 11.11
C LYS A 132 -1.53 -22.35 11.87
N THR A 133 -0.73 -22.82 12.81
CA THR A 133 -1.07 -23.99 13.63
C THR A 133 -2.28 -23.72 14.50
N ALA A 134 -2.29 -22.61 15.24
CA ALA A 134 -3.40 -22.25 16.11
C ALA A 134 -4.72 -21.99 15.36
N LEU A 135 -4.68 -21.43 14.15
CA LEU A 135 -5.85 -21.29 13.29
C LEU A 135 -6.39 -22.68 12.86
N LYS A 136 -5.49 -23.59 12.48
CA LYS A 136 -5.88 -24.96 12.09
C LYS A 136 -6.56 -25.71 13.24
N GLU A 137 -6.09 -25.55 14.47
CA GLU A 137 -6.72 -26.12 15.66
C GLU A 137 -8.14 -25.57 15.91
N LYS A 138 -8.41 -24.36 15.43
CA LYS A 138 -9.74 -23.73 15.46
C LYS A 138 -10.60 -24.02 14.22
N GLY A 139 -10.15 -24.94 13.35
CA GLY A 139 -10.87 -25.33 12.12
C GLY A 139 -10.75 -24.34 10.97
N MET A 140 -9.78 -23.42 11.02
CA MET A 140 -9.56 -22.41 10.01
C MET A 140 -8.26 -22.64 9.25
N ASN A 141 -8.21 -22.20 7.99
CA ASN A 141 -6.99 -22.29 7.20
C ASN A 141 -6.44 -20.87 6.96
N TRP A 142 -5.11 -20.72 7.07
CA TRP A 142 -4.42 -19.49 6.69
C TRP A 142 -4.74 -19.03 5.25
N ASN A 143 -4.91 -19.98 4.34
CA ASN A 143 -5.21 -19.70 2.94
C ASN A 143 -6.65 -19.22 2.69
N ASP A 144 -7.52 -19.28 3.69
CA ASP A 144 -8.87 -18.73 3.61
C ASP A 144 -8.87 -17.20 3.70
N PHE A 145 -7.78 -16.62 4.20
CA PHE A 145 -7.61 -15.17 4.20
C PHE A 145 -7.16 -14.68 2.82
N PRO A 146 -7.83 -13.67 2.26
CA PRO A 146 -7.38 -13.07 1.02
C PRO A 146 -5.94 -12.57 1.13
N GLN A 147 -5.11 -12.86 0.14
CA GLN A 147 -3.68 -12.52 0.18
C GLN A 147 -3.42 -11.04 0.42
N TYR A 148 -4.25 -10.16 -0.13
CA TYR A 148 -4.11 -8.71 0.08
C TYR A 148 -4.33 -8.27 1.53
N VAL A 149 -5.06 -9.05 2.33
CA VAL A 149 -5.25 -8.78 3.76
C VAL A 149 -3.97 -9.08 4.54
N CYS A 150 -3.20 -10.05 4.07
CA CYS A 150 -1.94 -10.47 4.70
C CYS A 150 -0.76 -9.61 4.28
N SER A 151 -0.68 -9.29 2.99
CA SER A 151 0.53 -8.73 2.37
C SER A 151 0.34 -7.37 1.71
N GLY A 152 -0.90 -6.90 1.54
CA GLY A 152 -1.19 -5.66 0.83
C GLY A 152 -1.19 -5.82 -0.69
N TYR A 153 -1.09 -4.68 -1.36
CA TYR A 153 -1.03 -4.56 -2.82
C TYR A 153 0.23 -3.84 -3.27
N VAL A 154 0.71 -4.19 -4.44
CA VAL A 154 1.70 -3.44 -5.20
C VAL A 154 1.10 -2.96 -6.51
N GLY A 155 1.47 -1.76 -6.92
CA GLY A 155 1.21 -1.22 -8.25
C GLY A 155 2.53 -0.76 -8.85
N PHE A 156 2.79 -1.10 -10.09
CA PHE A 156 4.01 -0.74 -10.81
C PHE A 156 3.77 -0.59 -12.29
N GLU A 157 4.68 0.11 -12.96
CA GLU A 157 4.66 0.29 -14.40
C GLU A 157 5.62 -0.73 -15.05
N ASN A 158 5.05 -1.58 -15.90
CA ASN A 158 5.78 -2.40 -16.84
C ASN A 158 5.38 -1.86 -18.22
N GLU A 159 4.95 -2.56 -19.18
CA GLU A 159 4.37 -1.97 -20.41
C GLU A 159 3.08 -1.17 -20.13
N LYS A 160 2.38 -1.53 -19.08
CA LYS A 160 1.18 -0.85 -18.55
C LYS A 160 1.21 -0.87 -17.03
N TRP A 161 0.35 -0.06 -16.42
CA TRP A 161 0.20 -0.09 -14.96
C TRP A 161 -0.46 -1.41 -14.51
N GLU A 162 0.31 -2.20 -13.76
CA GLU A 162 -0.12 -3.47 -13.19
C GLU A 162 -0.39 -3.33 -11.69
N VAL A 163 -1.40 -4.04 -11.20
CA VAL A 163 -1.70 -4.11 -9.77
C VAL A 163 -1.86 -5.56 -9.34
N GLU A 164 -1.08 -5.95 -8.36
CA GLU A 164 -1.05 -7.30 -7.82
C GLU A 164 -1.07 -7.30 -6.29
N THR A 165 -1.37 -8.45 -5.69
CA THR A 165 -1.13 -8.63 -4.25
C THR A 165 0.37 -8.59 -3.97
N ALA A 166 0.79 -8.10 -2.81
CA ALA A 166 2.20 -8.02 -2.46
C ALA A 166 2.79 -9.35 -1.94
N SER A 167 2.09 -10.47 -2.14
CA SER A 167 2.68 -11.80 -1.95
C SER A 167 3.90 -11.94 -2.87
N ASP A 168 4.95 -12.60 -2.40
CA ASP A 168 6.19 -12.79 -3.15
C ASP A 168 6.83 -11.47 -3.62
N PHE A 169 6.84 -10.48 -2.71
CA PHE A 169 7.31 -9.13 -2.97
C PHE A 169 8.67 -9.06 -3.67
N ALA A 170 9.61 -9.94 -3.30
CA ALA A 170 10.95 -9.96 -3.90
C ALA A 170 10.89 -10.20 -5.41
N GLN A 171 10.08 -11.18 -5.86
CA GLN A 171 9.90 -11.47 -7.29
C GLN A 171 9.21 -10.32 -8.01
N LYS A 172 8.23 -9.69 -7.37
CA LYS A 172 7.50 -8.56 -7.95
C LYS A 172 8.35 -7.32 -8.07
N TRP A 173 9.28 -7.13 -7.13
CA TRP A 173 10.26 -6.06 -7.22
C TRP A 173 11.20 -6.23 -8.41
N GLU A 174 11.60 -7.47 -8.73
CA GLU A 174 12.46 -7.74 -9.88
C GLU A 174 11.75 -7.46 -11.22
N LYS A 175 10.42 -7.56 -11.27
CA LYS A 175 9.65 -7.11 -12.45
C LYS A 175 9.67 -5.59 -12.61
N TYR A 176 9.85 -4.88 -11.53
CA TYR A 176 9.99 -3.44 -11.51
C TYR A 176 11.46 -3.10 -11.77
N ASN A 177 11.86 -3.16 -13.03
CA ASN A 177 13.22 -2.83 -13.46
C ASN A 177 13.51 -1.34 -13.22
N VAL A 178 14.12 -1.03 -12.09
CA VAL A 178 14.71 0.29 -11.83
C VAL A 178 16.15 0.25 -12.30
N ASP A 179 16.40 0.63 -13.53
CA ASP A 179 17.73 0.96 -14.00
C ASP A 179 18.22 2.30 -13.42
#